data_ccfc9aa90b28f54afce820a7bd574c6f
#
_entry.id   ccfc9aa90b28f54afce820a7bd574c6f
#
_cell.length_a   1.000
_cell.length_b   1.000
_cell.length_c   1.000
_cell.angle_alpha   90.00
_cell.angle_beta   90.00
_cell.angle_gamma   90.00
#
_symmetry.space_group_name_H-M   'P 1'
#
loop_
_entity.id
_entity.type
_entity.pdbx_description
1 polymer ?
#
loop_
_entity_poly.entity_id
_entity_poly.type
_entity_poly.pdbx_seq_one_letter_code
_entity_poly.pdbx_strand_id
1 'polypeptide(L)'
;MKTKIKIKNLRSGERFEFCGFEWVLLGDEQSGKLAVMADIIDEYPFDKNNKNDWRKSSLRAELNEKFIKKLDTAALLPFVSDLTADDGLKDYGTSEDLVFLLSCDLYRKYRAVMPKYNTWVWTITPYSTLPSNAYIERSVFTDGTLYSSVANYSRGAAAACLFNPESEIYADRRTEGADEPSNKSRIKIKLDEGAKLPTRAHSTDAGLDLYAMEDQIISAKESAEFNTGVHIELPLGTVGFLKSKSGLNVKHGITGEGVIDVGYTGAIKVKLYNNSGTDYRVKAGDKISQLVILPILTPELELVDELSETERGEGGFGSSGR
;
A
#
# COMPACT_ATOMS: atom_id res chain seq x y z
N MET A 1 -19.14 -8.58 10.83
CA MET A 1 -19.47 -10.02 10.96
C MET A 1 -19.21 -10.67 9.62
N LYS A 2 -18.31 -11.65 9.55
CA LYS A 2 -17.99 -12.36 8.30
C LYS A 2 -19.20 -13.17 7.84
N THR A 3 -19.51 -13.09 6.57
CA THR A 3 -20.61 -13.83 5.93
C THR A 3 -20.06 -14.73 4.85
N LYS A 4 -20.76 -15.84 4.60
CA LYS A 4 -20.42 -16.79 3.56
C LYS A 4 -20.87 -16.24 2.21
N ILE A 5 -19.94 -16.07 1.27
CA ILE A 5 -20.21 -15.56 -0.08
C ILE A 5 -19.40 -16.35 -1.11
N LYS A 6 -19.77 -16.28 -2.38
CA LYS A 6 -18.98 -16.84 -3.47
C LYS A 6 -17.79 -15.92 -3.79
N ILE A 7 -16.60 -16.48 -4.00
CA ILE A 7 -15.38 -15.70 -4.24
C ILE A 7 -15.48 -14.81 -5.49
N LYS A 8 -16.27 -15.22 -6.50
CA LYS A 8 -16.53 -14.39 -7.70
C LYS A 8 -17.14 -13.03 -7.38
N ASN A 9 -17.76 -12.88 -6.21
CA ASN A 9 -18.36 -11.61 -5.76
C ASN A 9 -17.36 -10.69 -5.06
N LEU A 10 -16.11 -11.13 -4.86
CA LEU A 10 -15.04 -10.27 -4.35
C LEU A 10 -14.41 -9.45 -5.48
N ARG A 11 -13.88 -8.31 -5.09
CA ARG A 11 -13.08 -7.42 -5.95
C ARG A 11 -11.59 -7.59 -5.63
N SER A 12 -10.75 -7.25 -6.59
CA SER A 12 -9.29 -7.21 -6.40
C SER A 12 -8.93 -6.33 -5.19
N GLY A 13 -8.02 -6.82 -4.35
CA GLY A 13 -7.59 -6.21 -3.10
C GLY A 13 -8.48 -6.53 -1.87
N GLU A 14 -9.63 -7.16 -2.04
CA GLU A 14 -10.47 -7.54 -0.91
C GLU A 14 -9.92 -8.77 -0.19
N ARG A 15 -10.08 -8.76 1.13
CA ARG A 15 -9.64 -9.84 2.02
C ARG A 15 -10.79 -10.80 2.31
N PHE A 16 -10.45 -12.07 2.46
CA PHE A 16 -11.39 -13.11 2.83
C PHE A 16 -10.71 -14.19 3.68
N GLU A 17 -11.50 -14.96 4.40
CA GLU A 17 -11.02 -16.11 5.15
C GLU A 17 -11.37 -17.40 4.43
N PHE A 18 -10.39 -18.28 4.31
CA PHE A 18 -10.54 -19.61 3.77
C PHE A 18 -9.65 -20.59 4.55
N CYS A 19 -10.25 -21.65 5.09
CA CYS A 19 -9.59 -22.68 5.90
C CYS A 19 -8.79 -22.13 7.09
N GLY A 20 -9.26 -21.04 7.73
CA GLY A 20 -8.60 -20.43 8.88
C GLY A 20 -7.43 -19.50 8.54
N PHE A 21 -7.17 -19.25 7.27
CA PHE A 21 -6.17 -18.30 6.78
C PHE A 21 -6.85 -17.10 6.15
N GLU A 22 -6.21 -15.93 6.28
CA GLU A 22 -6.63 -14.72 5.59
C GLU A 22 -5.95 -14.64 4.22
N TRP A 23 -6.72 -14.33 3.20
CA TRP A 23 -6.30 -14.22 1.81
C TRP A 23 -6.66 -12.86 1.25
N VAL A 24 -5.91 -12.42 0.23
CA VAL A 24 -6.19 -11.22 -0.56
C VAL A 24 -6.50 -11.66 -1.99
N LEU A 25 -7.67 -11.30 -2.50
CA LEU A 25 -8.00 -11.54 -3.91
C LEU A 25 -7.15 -10.61 -4.79
N LEU A 26 -6.38 -11.17 -5.70
CA LEU A 26 -5.57 -10.40 -6.65
C LEU A 26 -6.38 -10.06 -7.90
N GLY A 27 -7.04 -11.03 -8.51
CA GLY A 27 -7.85 -10.82 -9.70
C GLY A 27 -8.22 -12.12 -10.42
N ASP A 28 -8.65 -11.97 -11.67
CA ASP A 28 -8.94 -13.09 -12.55
C ASP A 28 -7.67 -13.54 -13.28
N GLU A 29 -7.38 -14.84 -13.20
CA GLU A 29 -6.28 -15.49 -13.91
C GLU A 29 -6.76 -16.85 -14.44
N GLN A 30 -6.27 -17.22 -15.62
CA GLN A 30 -6.65 -18.46 -16.28
C GLN A 30 -8.18 -18.65 -16.21
N SER A 31 -8.66 -19.68 -15.53
CA SER A 31 -10.11 -19.98 -15.39
C SER A 31 -10.68 -19.67 -14.01
N GLY A 32 -9.94 -18.97 -13.14
CA GLY A 32 -10.30 -18.81 -11.72
C GLY A 32 -9.99 -17.45 -11.14
N LYS A 33 -10.11 -17.38 -9.82
CA LYS A 33 -9.81 -16.20 -9.00
C LYS A 33 -8.47 -16.43 -8.30
N LEU A 34 -7.44 -15.67 -8.70
CA LEU A 34 -6.13 -15.73 -8.07
C LEU A 34 -6.14 -14.98 -6.74
N ALA A 35 -5.70 -15.64 -5.69
CA ALA A 35 -5.50 -15.02 -4.39
C ALA A 35 -4.16 -15.44 -3.77
N VAL A 36 -3.64 -14.59 -2.89
CA VAL A 36 -2.41 -14.81 -2.12
C VAL A 36 -2.72 -14.68 -0.63
N MET A 37 -2.02 -15.42 0.21
CA MET A 37 -2.15 -15.27 1.66
C MET A 37 -1.79 -13.86 2.11
N ALA A 38 -2.57 -13.33 3.04
CA ALA A 38 -2.34 -11.98 3.60
C ALA A 38 -1.08 -11.92 4.49
N ASP A 39 -0.63 -13.08 4.97
CA ASP A 39 0.58 -13.25 5.76
C ASP A 39 1.39 -14.45 5.24
N ILE A 40 2.63 -14.59 5.67
CA ILE A 40 3.46 -15.77 5.33
C ILE A 40 3.02 -17.00 6.11
N ILE A 41 3.22 -18.18 5.54
CA ILE A 41 3.03 -19.46 6.24
C ILE A 41 4.11 -19.62 7.31
N ASP A 42 5.35 -19.44 6.91
CA ASP A 42 6.58 -19.51 7.71
C ASP A 42 7.76 -19.11 6.83
N GLU A 43 8.97 -19.10 7.39
CA GLU A 43 10.20 -18.90 6.63
C GLU A 43 10.84 -20.23 6.26
N TYR A 44 11.12 -20.40 4.97
CA TYR A 44 11.71 -21.60 4.40
C TYR A 44 12.86 -21.28 3.44
N PRO A 45 13.86 -22.15 3.29
CA PRO A 45 14.68 -22.14 2.09
C PRO A 45 13.82 -22.45 0.87
N PHE A 46 14.09 -21.78 -0.26
CA PHE A 46 13.45 -22.13 -1.52
C PHE A 46 13.76 -23.60 -1.89
N ASP A 47 15.04 -23.97 -1.78
CA ASP A 47 15.47 -25.35 -1.87
C ASP A 47 16.67 -25.66 -0.95
N LYS A 48 16.54 -26.73 -0.16
CA LYS A 48 17.59 -27.20 0.77
C LYS A 48 18.88 -27.61 0.06
N ASN A 49 18.79 -28.01 -1.21
CA ASN A 49 19.93 -28.38 -2.04
C ASN A 49 20.49 -27.18 -2.84
N ASN A 50 20.04 -25.98 -2.51
CA ASN A 50 20.48 -24.73 -3.13
C ASN A 50 20.29 -24.72 -4.66
N LYS A 51 19.09 -25.08 -5.13
CA LYS A 51 18.66 -25.03 -6.53
C LYS A 51 17.46 -24.13 -6.69
N ASN A 52 17.37 -23.45 -7.83
CA ASN A 52 16.27 -22.54 -8.14
C ASN A 52 15.23 -23.13 -9.12
N ASP A 53 15.23 -24.46 -9.32
CA ASP A 53 14.19 -25.16 -10.09
C ASP A 53 12.98 -25.45 -9.19
N TRP A 54 11.93 -24.64 -9.33
CA TRP A 54 10.69 -24.79 -8.55
C TRP A 54 10.15 -26.23 -8.58
N ARG A 55 10.15 -26.88 -9.73
CA ARG A 55 9.59 -28.23 -9.92
C ARG A 55 10.20 -29.26 -8.96
N LYS A 56 11.41 -29.02 -8.50
CA LYS A 56 12.20 -29.94 -7.64
C LYS A 56 12.49 -29.34 -6.27
N SER A 57 12.04 -28.10 -6.01
CA SER A 57 12.36 -27.40 -4.79
C SER A 57 11.72 -28.01 -3.55
N SER A 58 12.45 -27.95 -2.44
CA SER A 58 11.91 -28.42 -1.15
C SER A 58 10.73 -27.57 -0.67
N LEU A 59 10.64 -26.30 -1.08
CA LEU A 59 9.52 -25.45 -0.73
C LEU A 59 8.25 -25.84 -1.49
N ARG A 60 8.35 -26.21 -2.79
CA ARG A 60 7.20 -26.77 -3.52
C ARG A 60 6.65 -28.02 -2.84
N ALA A 61 7.53 -28.92 -2.42
CA ALA A 61 7.11 -30.12 -1.69
C ALA A 61 6.43 -29.75 -0.35
N GLU A 62 6.97 -28.78 0.41
CA GLU A 62 6.34 -28.29 1.65
C GLU A 62 4.93 -27.75 1.40
N LEU A 63 4.74 -26.95 0.32
CA LEU A 63 3.44 -26.38 -0.01
C LEU A 63 2.44 -27.41 -0.51
N ASN A 64 2.84 -28.31 -1.41
CA ASN A 64 1.91 -29.23 -2.10
C ASN A 64 1.78 -30.62 -1.43
N GLU A 65 2.62 -30.96 -0.44
CA GLU A 65 2.50 -32.22 0.30
C GLU A 65 2.03 -32.01 1.75
N LYS A 66 2.35 -30.87 2.38
CA LYS A 66 2.00 -30.61 3.77
C LYS A 66 1.01 -29.47 3.95
N PHE A 67 1.31 -28.26 3.46
CA PHE A 67 0.42 -27.11 3.64
C PHE A 67 -0.94 -27.31 2.99
N ILE A 68 -0.97 -27.91 1.78
CA ILE A 68 -2.20 -28.21 1.04
C ILE A 68 -3.21 -29.03 1.86
N LYS A 69 -2.74 -29.88 2.79
CA LYS A 69 -3.63 -30.70 3.65
C LYS A 69 -4.46 -29.86 4.63
N LYS A 70 -4.10 -28.59 4.80
CA LYS A 70 -4.83 -27.62 5.62
C LYS A 70 -5.93 -26.90 4.83
N LEU A 71 -6.00 -27.12 3.52
CA LEU A 71 -6.92 -26.42 2.61
C LEU A 71 -8.00 -27.39 2.09
N ASP A 72 -9.18 -26.85 1.84
CA ASP A 72 -10.22 -27.53 1.06
C ASP A 72 -9.88 -27.46 -0.43
N THR A 73 -9.25 -28.49 -0.94
CA THR A 73 -8.80 -28.56 -2.33
C THR A 73 -9.93 -28.58 -3.35
N ALA A 74 -11.18 -28.91 -2.95
CA ALA A 74 -12.34 -28.85 -3.84
C ALA A 74 -12.68 -27.41 -4.26
N ALA A 75 -12.24 -26.42 -3.49
CA ALA A 75 -12.39 -25.00 -3.81
C ALA A 75 -11.32 -24.47 -4.77
N LEU A 76 -10.25 -25.24 -5.03
CA LEU A 76 -9.07 -24.80 -5.77
C LEU A 76 -9.06 -25.33 -7.20
N LEU A 77 -8.41 -24.60 -8.09
CA LEU A 77 -8.11 -24.99 -9.45
C LEU A 77 -6.59 -25.10 -9.63
N PRO A 78 -6.11 -26.03 -10.48
CA PRO A 78 -4.71 -26.07 -10.82
C PRO A 78 -4.31 -24.78 -11.56
N PHE A 79 -3.13 -24.25 -11.21
CA PHE A 79 -2.53 -23.09 -11.85
C PHE A 79 -1.27 -23.49 -12.58
N VAL A 80 -1.19 -23.14 -13.87
CA VAL A 80 0.02 -23.37 -14.68
C VAL A 80 0.93 -22.16 -14.54
N SER A 81 2.02 -22.32 -13.80
CA SER A 81 3.06 -21.32 -13.63
C SER A 81 4.07 -21.38 -14.78
N ASP A 82 4.38 -20.24 -15.38
CA ASP A 82 5.54 -20.08 -16.26
C ASP A 82 6.80 -19.93 -15.41
N LEU A 83 7.78 -20.78 -15.64
CA LEU A 83 9.09 -20.78 -14.94
C LEU A 83 10.21 -20.13 -15.77
N THR A 84 9.83 -19.26 -16.71
CA THR A 84 10.81 -18.44 -17.43
C THR A 84 11.63 -17.63 -16.43
N ALA A 85 12.94 -17.73 -16.51
CA ALA A 85 13.85 -17.01 -15.65
C ALA A 85 13.82 -15.49 -15.92
N ASP A 86 14.25 -14.69 -14.95
CA ASP A 86 14.25 -13.22 -15.05
C ASP A 86 15.16 -12.71 -16.21
N ASP A 87 16.16 -13.50 -16.60
CA ASP A 87 17.01 -13.27 -17.79
C ASP A 87 16.42 -13.78 -19.11
N GLY A 88 15.20 -14.34 -19.08
CA GLY A 88 14.45 -14.82 -20.24
C GLY A 88 14.72 -16.27 -20.66
N LEU A 89 15.57 -17.02 -19.95
CA LEU A 89 15.81 -18.45 -20.23
C LEU A 89 14.59 -19.30 -19.82
N LYS A 90 14.26 -20.34 -20.62
CA LYS A 90 13.04 -21.13 -20.49
C LYS A 90 13.27 -22.60 -20.18
N ASP A 91 14.44 -22.99 -19.70
CA ASP A 91 14.82 -24.39 -19.52
C ASP A 91 13.96 -25.15 -18.50
N TYR A 92 13.30 -24.42 -17.58
CA TYR A 92 12.43 -25.04 -16.60
C TYR A 92 10.98 -25.20 -17.09
N GLY A 93 10.59 -24.55 -18.20
CA GLY A 93 9.27 -24.68 -18.79
C GLY A 93 8.16 -24.22 -17.85
N THR A 94 7.24 -25.11 -17.50
CA THR A 94 6.07 -24.81 -16.66
C THR A 94 5.95 -25.78 -15.48
N SER A 95 5.19 -25.38 -14.46
CA SER A 95 4.73 -26.25 -13.37
C SER A 95 3.23 -26.07 -13.18
N GLU A 96 2.52 -27.14 -12.91
CA GLU A 96 1.10 -27.11 -12.53
C GLU A 96 0.96 -27.47 -11.05
N ASP A 97 0.37 -26.57 -10.26
CA ASP A 97 0.24 -26.72 -8.81
C ASP A 97 -1.10 -26.14 -8.31
N LEU A 98 -1.62 -26.68 -7.21
CA LEU A 98 -2.77 -26.09 -6.49
C LEU A 98 -2.32 -24.98 -5.53
N VAL A 99 -1.11 -25.13 -4.98
CA VAL A 99 -0.48 -24.14 -4.09
C VAL A 99 0.88 -23.78 -4.65
N PHE A 100 1.11 -22.51 -4.91
CA PHE A 100 2.33 -22.02 -5.56
C PHE A 100 2.78 -20.68 -4.95
N LEU A 101 3.88 -20.12 -5.42
CA LEU A 101 4.30 -18.76 -5.15
C LEU A 101 4.03 -17.90 -6.38
N LEU A 102 3.82 -16.60 -6.18
CA LEU A 102 3.66 -15.69 -7.32
C LEU A 102 4.97 -15.57 -8.11
N SER A 103 4.86 -15.49 -9.43
CA SER A 103 5.99 -15.07 -10.27
C SER A 103 6.25 -13.57 -10.12
N CYS A 104 7.44 -13.12 -10.52
CA CYS A 104 7.77 -11.70 -10.59
C CYS A 104 6.75 -10.92 -11.45
N ASP A 105 6.24 -11.52 -12.51
CA ASP A 105 5.29 -10.87 -13.41
C ASP A 105 3.90 -10.75 -12.78
N LEU A 106 3.42 -11.79 -12.10
CA LEU A 106 2.18 -11.72 -11.32
C LEU A 106 2.31 -10.70 -10.18
N TYR A 107 3.45 -10.70 -9.49
CA TYR A 107 3.73 -9.69 -8.47
C TYR A 107 3.68 -8.27 -9.04
N ARG A 108 4.33 -8.00 -10.19
CA ARG A 108 4.31 -6.70 -10.86
C ARG A 108 2.88 -6.31 -11.27
N LYS A 109 2.13 -7.26 -11.86
CA LYS A 109 0.74 -7.06 -12.31
C LYS A 109 -0.18 -6.64 -11.18
N TYR A 110 -0.05 -7.28 -10.02
CA TYR A 110 -0.95 -7.07 -8.87
C TYR A 110 -0.34 -6.24 -7.75
N ARG A 111 0.80 -5.57 -7.99
CA ARG A 111 1.57 -4.83 -6.96
C ARG A 111 0.73 -3.87 -6.13
N ALA A 112 -0.27 -3.23 -6.73
CA ALA A 112 -1.13 -2.25 -6.06
C ALA A 112 -2.02 -2.84 -4.95
N VAL A 113 -2.29 -4.14 -5.00
CA VAL A 113 -3.19 -4.85 -4.07
C VAL A 113 -2.47 -5.93 -3.27
N MET A 114 -1.18 -6.11 -3.48
CA MET A 114 -0.38 -7.08 -2.72
C MET A 114 -0.37 -6.74 -1.22
N PRO A 115 -0.48 -7.75 -0.34
CA PRO A 115 -0.21 -7.55 1.08
C PRO A 115 1.26 -7.12 1.30
N LYS A 116 1.49 -6.37 2.37
CA LYS A 116 2.85 -6.04 2.81
C LYS A 116 3.30 -7.08 3.83
N TYR A 117 4.43 -7.71 3.56
CA TYR A 117 5.04 -8.68 4.46
C TYR A 117 6.18 -8.04 5.26
N ASN A 118 6.34 -8.44 6.51
CA ASN A 118 7.40 -7.93 7.40
C ASN A 118 8.75 -8.64 7.19
N THR A 119 8.82 -9.54 6.22
CA THR A 119 10.04 -10.26 5.82
C THR A 119 10.13 -10.34 4.31
N TRP A 120 11.29 -10.72 3.79
CA TRP A 120 11.44 -11.02 2.38
C TRP A 120 10.65 -12.26 2.03
N VAL A 121 9.95 -12.24 0.89
CA VAL A 121 9.18 -13.39 0.43
C VAL A 121 9.70 -13.93 -0.88
N TRP A 122 9.69 -15.26 -1.02
CA TRP A 122 10.06 -15.91 -2.25
C TRP A 122 9.07 -15.63 -3.38
N THR A 123 9.59 -15.56 -4.61
CA THR A 123 8.80 -15.74 -5.83
C THR A 123 9.07 -17.12 -6.41
N ILE A 124 8.40 -17.47 -7.50
CA ILE A 124 8.64 -18.72 -8.26
C ILE A 124 9.57 -18.48 -9.46
N THR A 125 10.04 -17.25 -9.67
CA THR A 125 10.86 -16.87 -10.83
C THR A 125 12.32 -17.06 -10.54
N PRO A 126 13.03 -17.98 -11.23
CA PRO A 126 14.47 -18.13 -11.08
C PRO A 126 15.21 -16.90 -11.63
N TYR A 127 16.32 -16.53 -11.00
CA TYR A 127 17.17 -15.45 -11.52
C TYR A 127 17.72 -15.81 -12.92
N SER A 128 18.22 -17.05 -13.05
CA SER A 128 18.75 -17.62 -14.29
C SER A 128 18.73 -19.14 -14.19
N THR A 129 18.62 -19.81 -15.32
CA THR A 129 18.75 -21.28 -15.40
C THR A 129 20.18 -21.75 -15.73
N LEU A 130 21.10 -20.80 -16.03
CA LEU A 130 22.50 -21.13 -16.27
C LEU A 130 23.14 -21.82 -15.05
N PRO A 131 23.96 -22.85 -15.24
CA PRO A 131 24.55 -23.60 -14.12
C PRO A 131 25.33 -22.74 -13.12
N SER A 132 25.92 -21.63 -13.56
CA SER A 132 26.61 -20.67 -12.71
C SER A 132 25.70 -19.88 -11.77
N ASN A 133 24.39 -19.81 -12.08
CA ASN A 133 23.41 -19.00 -11.36
C ASN A 133 22.17 -19.81 -10.91
N ALA A 134 22.12 -21.13 -11.20
CA ALA A 134 21.00 -22.02 -10.89
C ALA A 134 20.79 -22.28 -9.38
N TYR A 135 21.32 -21.42 -8.55
CA TYR A 135 21.17 -21.37 -7.10
C TYR A 135 20.63 -20.02 -6.60
N ILE A 136 20.33 -19.10 -7.51
CA ILE A 136 19.79 -17.76 -7.20
C ILE A 136 18.34 -17.71 -7.61
N GLU A 137 17.48 -17.31 -6.66
CA GLU A 137 16.04 -17.16 -6.85
C GLU A 137 15.64 -15.70 -6.66
N ARG A 138 14.53 -15.27 -7.29
CA ARG A 138 13.97 -13.93 -7.09
C ARG A 138 13.13 -13.89 -5.83
N SER A 139 13.18 -12.75 -5.14
CA SER A 139 12.41 -12.49 -3.93
C SER A 139 11.90 -11.06 -3.91
N VAL A 140 10.84 -10.83 -3.14
CA VAL A 140 10.30 -9.49 -2.87
C VAL A 140 10.81 -9.04 -1.51
N PHE A 141 11.39 -7.85 -1.46
CA PHE A 141 11.85 -7.20 -0.23
C PHE A 141 10.68 -6.56 0.53
N THR A 142 10.89 -6.18 1.79
CA THR A 142 9.86 -5.57 2.65
C THR A 142 9.32 -4.24 2.13
N ASP A 143 10.09 -3.51 1.33
CA ASP A 143 9.68 -2.28 0.63
C ASP A 143 8.95 -2.55 -0.70
N GLY A 144 8.82 -3.82 -1.09
CA GLY A 144 8.20 -4.26 -2.34
C GLY A 144 9.13 -4.22 -3.55
N THR A 145 10.44 -4.03 -3.39
CA THR A 145 11.39 -4.17 -4.49
C THR A 145 11.70 -5.65 -4.77
N LEU A 146 11.97 -5.97 -6.05
CA LEU A 146 12.41 -7.31 -6.44
C LEU A 146 13.91 -7.42 -6.26
N TYR A 147 14.32 -8.46 -5.55
CA TYR A 147 15.72 -8.74 -5.24
C TYR A 147 16.08 -10.18 -5.60
N SER A 148 17.34 -10.58 -5.40
CA SER A 148 17.81 -11.93 -5.62
C SER A 148 18.38 -12.49 -4.32
N SER A 149 18.08 -13.76 -4.03
CA SER A 149 18.56 -14.45 -2.84
C SER A 149 19.08 -15.83 -3.22
N VAL A 150 20.06 -16.30 -2.47
CA VAL A 150 20.55 -17.69 -2.60
C VAL A 150 19.45 -18.64 -2.12
N ALA A 151 19.14 -19.67 -2.92
CA ALA A 151 17.97 -20.52 -2.75
C ALA A 151 17.92 -21.31 -1.43
N ASN A 152 19.04 -21.49 -0.75
CA ASN A 152 19.08 -22.14 0.56
C ASN A 152 18.95 -21.18 1.76
N TYR A 153 18.79 -19.88 1.53
CA TYR A 153 18.45 -18.94 2.60
C TYR A 153 16.98 -19.07 2.98
N SER A 154 16.64 -18.83 4.24
CA SER A 154 15.25 -18.77 4.67
C SER A 154 14.64 -17.42 4.32
N ARG A 155 13.44 -17.46 3.73
CA ARG A 155 12.59 -16.31 3.40
C ARG A 155 11.13 -16.71 3.58
N GLY A 156 10.26 -15.74 3.74
CA GLY A 156 8.83 -15.98 3.87
C GLY A 156 8.23 -16.70 2.67
N ALA A 157 7.36 -17.66 2.94
CA ALA A 157 6.53 -18.31 1.93
C ALA A 157 5.10 -17.76 2.00
N ALA A 158 4.73 -16.92 1.05
CA ALA A 158 3.37 -16.42 0.87
C ALA A 158 2.68 -17.27 -0.20
N ALA A 159 1.87 -18.24 0.23
CA ALA A 159 1.19 -19.13 -0.71
C ALA A 159 0.16 -18.41 -1.56
N ALA A 160 0.09 -18.76 -2.83
CA ALA A 160 -0.95 -18.36 -3.76
C ALA A 160 -1.76 -19.58 -4.21
N CYS A 161 -3.06 -19.38 -4.46
CA CYS A 161 -3.98 -20.39 -4.99
C CYS A 161 -4.89 -19.78 -6.05
N LEU A 162 -5.27 -20.60 -7.02
CA LEU A 162 -6.34 -20.28 -7.96
C LEU A 162 -7.65 -20.90 -7.45
N PHE A 163 -8.63 -20.07 -7.14
CA PHE A 163 -9.91 -20.51 -6.61
C PHE A 163 -10.94 -20.69 -7.72
N ASN A 164 -11.77 -21.73 -7.60
CA ASN A 164 -12.96 -21.84 -8.42
C ASN A 164 -13.90 -20.66 -8.11
N PRO A 165 -14.35 -19.88 -9.11
CA PRO A 165 -15.21 -18.71 -8.91
C PRO A 165 -16.50 -18.98 -8.12
N GLU A 166 -17.01 -20.21 -8.14
CA GLU A 166 -18.21 -20.63 -7.42
C GLU A 166 -17.94 -21.07 -5.97
N SER A 167 -16.67 -21.15 -5.55
CA SER A 167 -16.31 -21.55 -4.18
C SER A 167 -16.83 -20.55 -3.16
N GLU A 168 -17.29 -21.09 -2.02
CA GLU A 168 -17.76 -20.32 -0.89
C GLU A 168 -16.62 -20.01 0.07
N ILE A 169 -16.52 -18.73 0.45
CA ILE A 169 -15.51 -18.20 1.37
C ILE A 169 -16.18 -17.30 2.43
N TYR A 170 -15.46 -16.92 3.46
CA TYR A 170 -15.93 -15.98 4.48
C TYR A 170 -15.31 -14.62 4.27
N ALA A 171 -16.15 -13.60 4.07
CA ALA A 171 -15.70 -12.21 3.96
C ALA A 171 -16.60 -11.29 4.80
N ASP A 172 -16.11 -10.10 5.10
CA ASP A 172 -16.93 -9.11 5.78
C ASP A 172 -18.12 -8.70 4.90
N ARG A 173 -19.30 -8.60 5.52
CA ARG A 173 -20.53 -8.30 4.81
C ARG A 173 -20.44 -6.91 4.19
N ARG A 174 -20.55 -6.85 2.86
CA ARG A 174 -20.79 -5.58 2.18
C ARG A 174 -22.17 -5.05 2.53
N THR A 175 -22.28 -3.79 2.91
CA THR A 175 -23.55 -3.08 2.83
C THR A 175 -23.88 -2.91 1.34
N GLU A 176 -24.95 -3.56 0.87
CA GLU A 176 -25.47 -3.36 -0.48
C GLU A 176 -25.77 -1.88 -0.69
N GLY A 177 -25.10 -1.25 -1.68
CA GLY A 177 -25.29 0.15 -2.03
C GLY A 177 -24.01 0.98 -2.23
N ALA A 178 -22.80 0.39 -2.13
CA ALA A 178 -21.56 1.08 -2.45
C ALA A 178 -21.08 0.66 -3.85
N ASP A 179 -21.57 1.32 -4.88
CA ASP A 179 -20.95 1.33 -6.21
C ASP A 179 -19.65 2.12 -6.16
N GLU A 180 -18.62 1.56 -6.86
CA GLU A 180 -17.27 2.04 -7.12
C GLU A 180 -16.14 1.41 -6.29
N PRO A 181 -15.02 1.01 -6.94
CA PRO A 181 -13.84 0.46 -6.27
C PRO A 181 -13.10 1.60 -5.58
N SER A 182 -13.45 1.86 -4.31
CA SER A 182 -12.70 2.83 -3.56
C SER A 182 -11.48 2.14 -2.92
N ASN A 183 -10.31 2.39 -3.50
CA ASN A 183 -9.02 2.37 -2.78
C ASN A 183 -9.01 3.51 -1.73
N LYS A 184 -10.11 3.66 -0.99
CA LYS A 184 -10.26 4.67 0.04
C LYS A 184 -9.96 4.01 1.38
N SER A 185 -8.70 4.09 1.81
CA SER A 185 -8.38 3.94 3.22
C SER A 185 -9.35 4.82 4.03
N ARG A 186 -10.08 4.22 4.96
CA ARG A 186 -11.00 4.97 5.83
C ARG A 186 -10.17 5.66 6.90
N ILE A 187 -10.44 6.94 7.10
CA ILE A 187 -9.81 7.75 8.13
C ILE A 187 -10.85 7.99 9.21
N LYS A 188 -10.49 7.74 10.46
CA LYS A 188 -11.37 8.06 11.57
C LYS A 188 -11.32 9.55 11.85
N ILE A 189 -12.48 10.18 11.98
CA ILE A 189 -12.64 11.58 12.29
C ILE A 189 -13.60 11.72 13.46
N LYS A 190 -13.23 12.54 14.44
CA LYS A 190 -14.11 13.03 15.50
C LYS A 190 -14.30 14.54 15.30
N LEU A 191 -15.48 15.04 15.56
CA LEU A 191 -15.80 16.45 15.47
C LEU A 191 -16.18 17.00 16.84
N ASP A 192 -15.73 18.22 17.14
CA ASP A 192 -16.26 18.99 18.24
C ASP A 192 -17.64 19.53 17.89
N GLU A 193 -18.40 19.95 18.92
CA GLU A 193 -19.72 20.54 18.71
C GLU A 193 -19.61 21.79 17.81
N GLY A 194 -20.43 21.83 16.77
CA GLY A 194 -20.43 22.92 15.76
C GLY A 194 -19.39 22.81 14.66
N ALA A 195 -18.46 21.86 14.75
CA ALA A 195 -17.46 21.65 13.70
C ALA A 195 -18.08 21.01 12.45
N LYS A 196 -17.54 21.35 11.27
CA LYS A 196 -17.95 20.77 9.99
C LYS A 196 -17.06 19.62 9.57
N LEU A 197 -17.66 18.54 9.07
CA LEU A 197 -16.93 17.42 8.48
C LEU A 197 -16.12 17.92 7.27
N PRO A 198 -14.80 17.60 7.20
CA PRO A 198 -13.99 17.90 6.02
C PRO A 198 -14.57 17.28 4.75
N THR A 199 -14.61 18.02 3.66
CA THR A 199 -15.20 17.58 2.40
C THR A 199 -14.26 17.75 1.21
N ARG A 200 -14.49 16.96 0.15
CA ARG A 200 -13.93 17.20 -1.18
C ARG A 200 -14.99 17.82 -2.07
N ALA A 201 -14.64 18.81 -2.88
CA ALA A 201 -15.54 19.38 -3.86
C ALA A 201 -15.86 18.37 -4.97
N HIS A 202 -14.83 17.59 -5.40
CA HIS A 202 -14.95 16.48 -6.34
C HIS A 202 -14.31 15.23 -5.73
N SER A 203 -14.79 14.05 -6.09
CA SER A 203 -14.31 12.77 -5.52
C SER A 203 -12.82 12.52 -5.76
N THR A 204 -12.24 13.12 -6.80
CA THR A 204 -10.84 13.02 -7.20
C THR A 204 -9.92 14.08 -6.59
N ASP A 205 -10.47 15.06 -5.86
CA ASP A 205 -9.65 16.13 -5.25
C ASP A 205 -8.72 15.54 -4.19
N ALA A 206 -7.46 15.95 -4.21
CA ALA A 206 -6.45 15.51 -3.24
C ALA A 206 -6.74 16.04 -1.82
N GLY A 207 -7.24 17.27 -1.72
CA GLY A 207 -7.46 17.98 -0.45
C GLY A 207 -8.86 17.79 0.13
N LEU A 208 -8.90 17.65 1.45
CA LEU A 208 -10.13 17.74 2.26
C LEU A 208 -10.25 19.16 2.77
N ASP A 209 -11.30 19.89 2.39
CA ASP A 209 -11.55 21.25 2.86
C ASP A 209 -11.80 21.28 4.36
N LEU A 210 -11.11 22.18 5.07
CA LEU A 210 -11.27 22.48 6.48
C LEU A 210 -11.96 23.84 6.64
N TYR A 211 -12.81 23.94 7.65
CA TYR A 211 -13.69 25.07 7.85
C TYR A 211 -13.38 25.83 9.15
N ALA A 212 -13.51 27.15 9.13
CA ALA A 212 -13.47 27.95 10.33
C ALA A 212 -14.72 27.71 11.20
N MET A 213 -14.54 27.62 12.52
CA MET A 213 -15.66 27.50 13.47
C MET A 213 -16.25 28.85 13.88
N GLU A 214 -15.49 29.93 13.75
CA GLU A 214 -15.85 31.24 14.24
C GLU A 214 -15.46 32.36 13.26
N ASP A 215 -16.09 33.54 13.44
CA ASP A 215 -15.73 34.75 12.73
C ASP A 215 -14.44 35.32 13.32
N GLN A 216 -13.46 35.63 12.46
CA GLN A 216 -12.23 36.30 12.90
C GLN A 216 -11.66 37.19 11.79
N ILE A 217 -11.01 38.32 12.19
CA ILE A 217 -10.30 39.21 11.27
C ILE A 217 -8.81 38.88 11.34
N ILE A 218 -8.16 38.79 10.18
CA ILE A 218 -6.72 38.69 10.04
C ILE A 218 -6.26 40.07 9.55
N SER A 219 -5.67 40.85 10.43
CA SER A 219 -5.18 42.21 10.07
C SER A 219 -4.13 42.15 8.97
N ALA A 220 -4.01 43.23 8.20
CA ALA A 220 -3.01 43.36 7.15
C ALA A 220 -1.60 43.06 7.68
N LYS A 221 -0.86 42.19 6.98
CA LYS A 221 0.49 41.72 7.34
C LYS A 221 0.60 40.90 8.62
N GLU A 222 -0.49 40.53 9.25
CA GLU A 222 -0.56 39.74 10.48
C GLU A 222 -0.99 38.29 10.20
N SER A 223 -1.09 37.49 11.26
CA SER A 223 -1.57 36.11 11.19
C SER A 223 -2.60 35.83 12.29
N ALA A 224 -3.46 34.87 12.06
CA ALA A 224 -4.41 34.38 13.04
C ALA A 224 -4.49 32.84 13.02
N GLU A 225 -4.80 32.25 14.17
CA GLU A 225 -5.00 30.82 14.33
C GLU A 225 -6.49 30.52 14.37
N PHE A 226 -6.93 29.51 13.65
CA PHE A 226 -8.32 29.05 13.57
C PHE A 226 -8.41 27.60 14.07
N ASN A 227 -9.26 27.35 15.03
CA ASN A 227 -9.66 25.99 15.38
C ASN A 227 -10.67 25.49 14.35
N THR A 228 -10.48 24.25 13.86
CA THR A 228 -11.44 23.60 12.94
C THR A 228 -12.40 22.67 13.67
N GLY A 229 -12.12 22.30 14.92
CA GLY A 229 -12.84 21.29 15.68
C GLY A 229 -12.77 19.90 15.09
N VAL A 230 -11.85 19.65 14.15
CA VAL A 230 -11.67 18.37 13.48
C VAL A 230 -10.51 17.61 14.13
N HIS A 231 -10.79 16.41 14.63
CA HIS A 231 -9.80 15.46 15.12
C HIS A 231 -9.68 14.33 14.11
N ILE A 232 -8.45 13.86 13.86
CA ILE A 232 -8.19 12.84 12.84
C ILE A 232 -7.22 11.78 13.36
N GLU A 233 -7.45 10.53 12.97
CA GLU A 233 -6.50 9.43 13.16
C GLU A 233 -5.93 9.07 11.79
N LEU A 234 -4.69 9.52 11.55
CA LEU A 234 -3.99 9.24 10.29
C LEU A 234 -3.49 7.79 10.25
N PRO A 235 -3.57 7.12 9.09
CA PRO A 235 -2.97 5.81 8.90
C PRO A 235 -1.44 5.83 9.11
N LEU A 236 -0.88 4.74 9.65
CA LEU A 236 0.58 4.58 9.74
C LEU A 236 1.25 4.74 8.38
N GLY A 237 2.42 5.36 8.35
CA GLY A 237 3.17 5.64 7.11
C GLY A 237 2.60 6.77 6.27
N THR A 238 1.75 7.64 6.85
CA THR A 238 1.24 8.84 6.18
C THR A 238 1.51 10.10 6.98
N VAL A 239 1.33 11.24 6.35
CA VAL A 239 1.35 12.58 6.95
C VAL A 239 0.20 13.39 6.41
N GLY A 240 -0.38 14.25 7.22
CA GLY A 240 -1.33 15.28 6.79
C GLY A 240 -0.65 16.61 6.56
N PHE A 241 -0.74 17.18 5.36
CA PHE A 241 -0.29 18.53 5.07
C PHE A 241 -1.48 19.49 5.02
N LEU A 242 -1.42 20.54 5.81
CA LEU A 242 -2.31 21.68 5.66
C LEU A 242 -1.78 22.57 4.53
N LYS A 243 -2.63 22.83 3.55
CA LYS A 243 -2.28 23.62 2.37
C LYS A 243 -3.26 24.77 2.17
N SER A 244 -2.72 25.91 1.70
CA SER A 244 -3.52 27.08 1.37
C SER A 244 -4.61 26.75 0.36
N LYS A 245 -5.78 27.35 0.51
CA LYS A 245 -6.81 27.36 -0.53
C LYS A 245 -6.36 28.28 -1.66
N SER A 246 -6.36 27.78 -2.90
CA SER A 246 -5.95 28.56 -4.07
C SER A 246 -6.70 29.87 -4.22
N GLY A 247 -7.99 29.90 -3.95
CA GLY A 247 -8.80 31.11 -4.00
C GLY A 247 -8.39 32.15 -2.95
N LEU A 248 -8.08 31.74 -1.72
CA LEU A 248 -7.61 32.62 -0.66
C LEU A 248 -6.19 33.16 -0.98
N ASN A 249 -5.30 32.30 -1.44
CA ASN A 249 -3.94 32.68 -1.76
C ASN A 249 -3.92 33.65 -2.95
N VAL A 250 -4.46 33.27 -4.10
CA VAL A 250 -4.34 34.05 -5.34
C VAL A 250 -5.13 35.35 -5.29
N LYS A 251 -6.35 35.36 -4.71
CA LYS A 251 -7.20 36.56 -4.72
C LYS A 251 -6.97 37.48 -3.54
N HIS A 252 -6.54 36.95 -2.39
CA HIS A 252 -6.49 37.70 -1.14
C HIS A 252 -5.13 37.68 -0.45
N GLY A 253 -4.14 36.94 -1.00
CA GLY A 253 -2.82 36.81 -0.38
C GLY A 253 -2.84 36.08 0.97
N ILE A 254 -3.88 35.26 1.23
CA ILE A 254 -4.00 34.51 2.47
C ILE A 254 -3.37 33.13 2.28
N THR A 255 -2.36 32.81 3.08
CA THR A 255 -1.64 31.54 3.03
C THR A 255 -1.67 30.83 4.37
N GLY A 256 -1.46 29.53 4.38
CA GLY A 256 -1.31 28.71 5.57
C GLY A 256 -0.72 27.36 5.24
N GLU A 257 0.13 26.88 6.12
CA GLU A 257 0.77 25.57 6.00
C GLU A 257 0.85 24.90 7.38
N GLY A 258 0.96 23.59 7.41
CA GLY A 258 1.15 22.83 8.64
C GLY A 258 1.31 21.35 8.36
N VAL A 259 1.87 20.66 9.35
CA VAL A 259 2.05 19.19 9.32
C VAL A 259 1.23 18.59 10.44
N ILE A 260 0.49 17.53 10.12
CA ILE A 260 -0.24 16.70 11.07
C ILE A 260 0.42 15.34 11.06
N ASP A 261 1.03 14.98 12.19
CA ASP A 261 1.74 13.73 12.34
C ASP A 261 0.80 12.57 12.70
N VAL A 262 1.22 11.35 12.37
CA VAL A 262 0.59 10.13 12.88
C VAL A 262 0.66 10.12 14.40
N GLY A 263 -0.49 9.83 15.04
CA GLY A 263 -0.61 9.85 16.51
C GLY A 263 -1.08 11.18 17.09
N TYR A 264 -1.07 12.28 16.32
CA TYR A 264 -1.73 13.50 16.76
C TYR A 264 -3.25 13.37 16.62
N THR A 265 -3.96 13.42 17.74
CA THR A 265 -5.42 13.30 17.81
C THR A 265 -6.10 14.56 18.37
N GLY A 266 -5.35 15.63 18.58
CA GLY A 266 -5.89 16.95 18.95
C GLY A 266 -6.70 17.58 17.81
N ALA A 267 -7.44 18.64 18.12
CA ALA A 267 -8.14 19.41 17.10
C ALA A 267 -7.14 20.06 16.13
N ILE A 268 -7.39 19.91 14.84
CA ILE A 268 -6.57 20.53 13.79
C ILE A 268 -6.73 22.05 13.88
N LYS A 269 -5.64 22.72 14.06
CA LYS A 269 -5.55 24.19 14.04
C LYS A 269 -4.90 24.65 12.76
N VAL A 270 -5.46 25.69 12.15
CA VAL A 270 -4.97 26.29 10.91
C VAL A 270 -4.46 27.68 11.23
N LYS A 271 -3.17 27.94 11.02
CA LYS A 271 -2.61 29.28 11.07
C LYS A 271 -2.62 29.88 9.68
N LEU A 272 -3.31 31.02 9.53
CA LEU A 272 -3.38 31.78 8.30
C LEU A 272 -2.55 33.06 8.41
N TYR A 273 -1.83 33.40 7.36
CA TYR A 273 -1.02 34.62 7.22
C TYR A 273 -1.65 35.50 6.17
N ASN A 274 -1.91 36.75 6.51
CA ASN A 274 -2.41 37.75 5.59
C ASN A 274 -1.23 38.54 4.99
N ASN A 275 -0.79 38.18 3.81
CA ASN A 275 0.30 38.83 3.09
C ASN A 275 -0.17 40.08 2.32
N SER A 276 -1.48 40.41 2.36
CA SER A 276 -2.04 41.60 1.70
C SER A 276 -1.85 42.88 2.53
N GLY A 277 -2.19 44.01 1.94
CA GLY A 277 -2.18 45.33 2.62
C GLY A 277 -3.53 45.70 3.26
N THR A 278 -4.50 44.82 3.30
CA THR A 278 -5.84 45.07 3.85
C THR A 278 -6.26 43.94 4.77
N ASP A 279 -7.11 44.24 5.75
CA ASP A 279 -7.68 43.26 6.65
C ASP A 279 -8.52 42.24 5.88
N TYR A 280 -8.46 40.99 6.30
CA TYR A 280 -9.26 39.91 5.72
C TYR A 280 -10.18 39.33 6.79
N ARG A 281 -11.50 39.27 6.50
CA ARG A 281 -12.49 38.70 7.41
C ARG A 281 -12.80 37.27 6.99
N VAL A 282 -12.53 36.31 7.88
CA VAL A 282 -12.98 34.93 7.82
C VAL A 282 -14.29 34.82 8.59
N LYS A 283 -15.28 34.14 8.04
CA LYS A 283 -16.57 33.82 8.67
C LYS A 283 -16.63 32.37 9.10
N ALA A 284 -17.38 32.09 10.14
CA ALA A 284 -17.71 30.71 10.52
C ALA A 284 -18.28 29.94 9.32
N GLY A 285 -17.70 28.78 9.04
CA GLY A 285 -18.05 27.93 7.91
C GLY A 285 -17.35 28.25 6.60
N ASP A 286 -16.46 29.24 6.55
CA ASP A 286 -15.57 29.46 5.41
C ASP A 286 -14.53 28.34 5.29
N LYS A 287 -14.21 27.99 4.06
CA LYS A 287 -13.13 27.03 3.74
C LYS A 287 -11.76 27.73 3.86
N ILE A 288 -11.05 27.47 4.94
CA ILE A 288 -9.81 28.19 5.29
C ILE A 288 -8.53 27.45 4.90
N SER A 289 -8.56 26.13 4.79
CA SER A 289 -7.42 25.30 4.43
C SER A 289 -7.90 24.02 3.75
N GLN A 290 -6.96 23.23 3.28
CA GLN A 290 -7.21 21.86 2.80
C GLN A 290 -6.17 20.91 3.40
N LEU A 291 -6.65 19.76 3.90
CA LEU A 291 -5.81 18.69 4.40
C LEU A 291 -5.52 17.72 3.26
N VAL A 292 -4.25 17.56 2.89
CA VAL A 292 -3.76 16.59 1.90
C VAL A 292 -3.00 15.50 2.66
N ILE A 293 -3.38 14.23 2.46
CA ILE A 293 -2.75 13.09 3.14
C ILE A 293 -1.87 12.37 2.12
N LEU A 294 -0.57 12.25 2.48
CA LEU A 294 0.44 11.65 1.62
C LEU A 294 1.17 10.51 2.35
N PRO A 295 1.59 9.45 1.64
CA PRO A 295 2.51 8.47 2.20
C PRO A 295 3.89 9.09 2.40
N ILE A 296 4.57 8.70 3.49
CA ILE A 296 5.91 9.16 3.82
C ILE A 296 6.82 7.99 4.18
N LEU A 297 8.11 8.23 4.05
CA LEU A 297 9.15 7.39 4.63
C LEU A 297 9.60 8.00 5.96
N THR A 298 9.82 7.16 6.95
CA THR A 298 10.37 7.53 8.27
C THR A 298 11.63 6.68 8.52
N PRO A 299 12.72 6.93 7.78
CA PRO A 299 13.96 6.17 7.93
C PRO A 299 14.58 6.39 9.29
N GLU A 300 15.28 5.36 9.80
CA GLU A 300 16.19 5.52 10.93
C GLU A 300 17.38 6.38 10.53
N LEU A 301 17.88 7.17 11.47
CA LEU A 301 19.03 8.04 11.24
C LEU A 301 20.30 7.29 11.61
N GLU A 302 21.25 7.23 10.67
CA GLU A 302 22.60 6.72 10.90
C GLU A 302 23.57 7.89 10.88
N LEU A 303 24.31 8.06 11.98
CA LEU A 303 25.36 9.06 12.04
C LEU A 303 26.60 8.51 11.36
N VAL A 304 27.07 9.18 10.34
CA VAL A 304 28.29 8.84 9.60
C VAL A 304 29.25 10.03 9.60
N ASP A 305 30.55 9.77 9.48
CA ASP A 305 31.56 10.84 9.42
C ASP A 305 31.58 11.51 8.04
N GLU A 306 31.25 10.77 6.97
CA GLU A 306 31.25 11.28 5.60
C GLU A 306 30.05 10.74 4.82
N LEU A 307 29.48 11.56 3.93
CA LEU A 307 28.45 11.17 2.97
C LEU A 307 29.10 10.74 1.66
N SER A 308 28.40 9.88 0.89
CA SER A 308 28.86 9.47 -0.43
C SER A 308 29.03 10.68 -1.37
N GLU A 309 30.10 10.69 -2.13
CA GLU A 309 30.30 11.69 -3.18
C GLU A 309 29.23 11.57 -4.26
N THR A 310 28.72 12.72 -4.72
CA THR A 310 27.74 12.79 -5.80
C THR A 310 28.19 13.82 -6.84
N GLU A 311 27.70 13.70 -8.07
CA GLU A 311 27.97 14.66 -9.14
C GLU A 311 27.56 16.10 -8.75
N ARG A 312 26.53 16.26 -7.93
CA ARG A 312 26.08 17.56 -7.45
C ARG A 312 26.89 18.08 -6.28
N GLY A 313 27.45 17.20 -5.44
CA GLY A 313 28.20 17.55 -4.22
C GLY A 313 27.41 18.55 -3.35
N GLU A 314 28.10 19.58 -2.88
CA GLU A 314 27.51 20.67 -2.07
C GLU A 314 26.80 21.76 -2.92
N GLY A 315 26.64 21.55 -4.22
CA GLY A 315 26.01 22.52 -5.13
C GLY A 315 24.57 22.84 -4.73
N GLY A 316 24.34 24.05 -4.19
CA GLY A 316 23.06 24.58 -3.75
C GLY A 316 22.42 25.54 -4.77
N PHE A 317 21.91 26.65 -4.27
CA PHE A 317 21.13 27.64 -5.02
C PHE A 317 21.79 28.08 -6.34
N GLY A 318 21.15 27.76 -7.47
CA GLY A 318 21.60 28.15 -8.80
C GLY A 318 22.61 27.19 -9.47
N SER A 319 22.96 26.07 -8.87
CA SER A 319 23.90 25.07 -9.45
C SER A 319 23.40 24.41 -10.74
N SER A 320 22.10 24.48 -11.04
CA SER A 320 21.48 23.94 -12.27
C SER A 320 21.35 24.97 -13.40
N GLY A 321 21.91 26.18 -13.25
CA GLY A 321 21.80 27.26 -14.23
C GLY A 321 20.47 28.03 -14.16
N ARG A 322 20.35 29.08 -14.96
CA ARG A 322 19.12 29.86 -15.18
C ARG A 322 18.45 29.41 -16.46
#